data_f8181b6207afd4ef8b06fdff2df19d2e
#
_entry.id   f8181b6207afd4ef8b06fdff2df19d2e
#
_cell.length_a   1.000
_cell.length_b   1.000
_cell.length_c   1.000
_cell.angle_alpha   90.00
_cell.angle_beta   90.00
_cell.angle_gamma   90.00
#
_symmetry.space_group_name_H-M   'P 1'
#
loop_
_entity.id
_entity.type
_entity.pdbx_description
1 polymer ?
#
loop_
_entity_poly.entity_id
_entity_poly.type
_entity_poly.pdbx_seq_one_letter_code
_entity_poly.pdbx_strand_id
1 'polypeptide(L)'
;MPTPDPMSKPAGVSSPALPAGLRHVLGWLRGNLSEPIDLEQLAQIGGVRPRTLETHFKLFLGTTPLGWVRQMRLALARRELRHAGPHTRVTDVALASGFNQLGRFSVQYRKAFGETPSATIQRTRRSNRTDPDFDEALRSTFEALPFAFAVSPKQCNAALEALARPQELAPGYGLPKAVAGWCFGQRAAHRFSSTPVADRSRAYQLAEQAYELAPHDALTLTLSSGALVLLHRLEEADRRLERALALDPWLAYAWIRRGWMSAYFGDADGAIRELTVALELMPFEPLRHISFIGMGCAYFAAERHERAAQWIGSAVEAYPGSFWAERVAVAAVALTGARAEARRMARKLMRKDPDLTISEARQAWPFTPAFMSRLGDGLEIAGLPRA
;
A
#
# COMPACT_ATOMS: atom_id res chain seq x y z
N MET A 1 7.27 31.94 4.38
CA MET A 1 7.98 30.98 3.50
C MET A 1 6.91 30.18 2.78
N PRO A 2 6.96 30.05 1.46
CA PRO A 2 5.99 29.22 0.75
C PRO A 2 6.14 27.78 1.22
N THR A 3 5.03 27.14 1.56
CA THR A 3 4.95 25.70 1.83
C THR A 3 5.49 24.98 0.61
N PRO A 4 6.44 24.03 0.74
CA PRO A 4 6.92 23.26 -0.39
C PRO A 4 5.73 22.57 -1.05
N ASP A 5 5.64 22.66 -2.36
CA ASP A 5 4.65 21.99 -3.19
C ASP A 5 4.74 20.47 -2.86
N PRO A 6 3.70 19.87 -2.26
CA PRO A 6 3.72 18.44 -1.92
C PRO A 6 3.80 17.54 -3.17
N MET A 7 3.80 18.14 -4.34
CA MET A 7 3.80 17.51 -5.66
C MET A 7 5.19 17.47 -6.30
N SER A 8 6.19 18.15 -5.77
CA SER A 8 7.54 18.15 -6.34
C SER A 8 8.26 16.84 -5.99
N LYS A 9 8.91 16.22 -7.00
CA LYS A 9 9.90 15.16 -6.74
C LYS A 9 10.93 15.72 -5.76
N PRO A 10 11.39 14.89 -4.78
CA PRO A 10 12.47 15.30 -3.90
C PRO A 10 13.64 15.81 -4.75
N ALA A 11 14.08 17.04 -4.50
CA ALA A 11 15.20 17.63 -5.22
C ALA A 11 16.45 16.75 -5.02
N GLY A 12 17.04 16.29 -6.13
CA GLY A 12 18.28 15.48 -6.10
C GLY A 12 18.10 13.96 -6.00
N VAL A 13 16.90 13.42 -5.87
CA VAL A 13 16.68 11.96 -5.89
C VAL A 13 16.35 11.50 -7.31
N SER A 14 17.30 10.80 -7.95
CA SER A 14 17.01 10.02 -9.16
C SER A 14 16.10 8.87 -8.77
N SER A 15 14.79 9.02 -8.98
CA SER A 15 13.80 7.94 -8.75
C SER A 15 14.20 6.73 -9.60
N PRO A 16 14.20 5.52 -9.05
CA PRO A 16 14.17 4.34 -9.91
C PRO A 16 12.92 4.48 -10.77
N ALA A 17 13.08 4.59 -12.06
CA ALA A 17 11.98 4.68 -12.98
C ALA A 17 11.70 3.29 -13.54
N LEU A 18 10.41 2.97 -13.75
CA LEU A 18 10.08 1.84 -14.60
C LEU A 18 10.78 2.01 -15.96
N PRO A 19 11.18 0.90 -16.63
CA PRO A 19 11.66 0.98 -17.99
C PRO A 19 10.72 1.84 -18.85
N ALA A 20 11.27 2.75 -19.64
CA ALA A 20 10.47 3.72 -20.41
C ALA A 20 9.35 3.03 -21.22
N GLY A 21 9.69 1.90 -21.87
CA GLY A 21 8.70 1.12 -22.63
C GLY A 21 7.55 0.61 -21.77
N LEU A 22 7.84 0.08 -20.57
CA LEU A 22 6.79 -0.37 -19.64
C LEU A 22 5.90 0.79 -19.20
N ARG A 23 6.47 1.92 -18.86
CA ARG A 23 5.76 3.13 -18.46
C ARG A 23 4.83 3.67 -19.56
N HIS A 24 5.31 3.72 -20.80
CA HIS A 24 4.50 4.12 -21.95
C HIS A 24 3.31 3.19 -22.15
N VAL A 25 3.53 1.86 -22.06
CA VAL A 25 2.45 0.88 -22.18
C VAL A 25 1.43 1.04 -21.06
N LEU A 26 1.85 1.16 -19.79
CA LEU A 26 0.94 1.36 -18.67
C LEU A 26 0.14 2.67 -18.81
N GLY A 27 0.77 3.74 -19.25
CA GLY A 27 0.10 5.02 -19.51
C GLY A 27 -0.96 4.90 -20.61
N TRP A 28 -0.63 4.22 -21.70
CA TRP A 28 -1.57 4.01 -22.81
C TRP A 28 -2.74 3.11 -22.40
N LEU A 29 -2.50 2.04 -21.66
CA LEU A 29 -3.53 1.11 -21.19
C LEU A 29 -4.61 1.76 -20.33
N ARG A 30 -4.32 2.87 -19.62
CA ARG A 30 -5.30 3.59 -18.80
C ARG A 30 -6.50 4.09 -19.59
N GLY A 31 -6.32 4.42 -20.85
CA GLY A 31 -7.38 4.94 -21.70
C GLY A 31 -7.87 3.98 -22.80
N ASN A 32 -7.23 2.82 -22.99
CA ASN A 32 -7.44 1.99 -24.19
C ASN A 32 -7.75 0.52 -23.87
N LEU A 33 -8.22 0.21 -22.66
CA LEU A 33 -8.50 -1.18 -22.27
C LEU A 33 -9.64 -1.84 -23.08
N SER A 34 -10.57 -1.06 -23.63
CA SER A 34 -11.68 -1.56 -24.46
C SER A 34 -11.24 -1.99 -25.85
N GLU A 35 -10.12 -1.44 -26.34
CA GLU A 35 -9.63 -1.70 -27.72
C GLU A 35 -9.09 -3.11 -27.88
N PRO A 36 -9.09 -3.68 -29.11
CA PRO A 36 -8.34 -4.89 -29.40
C PRO A 36 -6.84 -4.67 -29.09
N ILE A 37 -6.28 -5.54 -28.27
CA ILE A 37 -4.89 -5.42 -27.81
C ILE A 37 -4.16 -6.74 -28.07
N ASP A 38 -3.04 -6.65 -28.78
CA ASP A 38 -2.08 -7.74 -28.94
C ASP A 38 -0.68 -7.37 -28.42
N LEU A 39 0.22 -8.33 -28.40
CA LEU A 39 1.56 -8.17 -27.85
C LEU A 39 2.43 -7.25 -28.72
N GLU A 40 2.31 -7.36 -30.03
CA GLU A 40 3.05 -6.57 -31.02
C GLU A 40 2.70 -5.08 -30.90
N GLN A 41 1.42 -4.76 -30.81
CA GLN A 41 0.93 -3.40 -30.59
C GLN A 41 1.49 -2.81 -29.28
N LEU A 42 1.43 -3.57 -28.18
CA LEU A 42 1.98 -3.11 -26.90
C LEU A 42 3.50 -2.89 -26.98
N ALA A 43 4.22 -3.74 -27.69
CA ALA A 43 5.65 -3.63 -27.89
C ALA A 43 6.01 -2.38 -28.73
N GLN A 44 5.22 -2.08 -29.76
CA GLN A 44 5.35 -0.84 -30.55
C GLN A 44 5.12 0.41 -29.70
N ILE A 45 4.05 0.43 -28.91
CA ILE A 45 3.76 1.54 -27.96
C ILE A 45 4.90 1.73 -26.96
N GLY A 46 5.47 0.62 -26.49
CA GLY A 46 6.62 0.64 -25.57
C GLY A 46 7.94 0.99 -26.24
N GLY A 47 8.03 0.99 -27.57
CA GLY A 47 9.28 1.17 -28.31
C GLY A 47 10.32 0.08 -28.01
N VAL A 48 9.87 -1.14 -27.73
CA VAL A 48 10.73 -2.29 -27.38
C VAL A 48 10.31 -3.56 -28.15
N ARG A 49 11.18 -4.57 -28.17
CA ARG A 49 10.82 -5.86 -28.75
C ARG A 49 9.80 -6.59 -27.85
N PRO A 50 8.88 -7.42 -28.41
CA PRO A 50 7.89 -8.17 -27.62
C PRO A 50 8.47 -8.93 -26.43
N ARG A 51 9.56 -9.68 -26.65
CA ARG A 51 10.27 -10.43 -25.60
C ARG A 51 10.81 -9.53 -24.47
N THR A 52 11.29 -8.33 -24.80
CA THR A 52 11.75 -7.35 -23.81
C THR A 52 10.57 -6.86 -22.97
N LEU A 53 9.44 -6.58 -23.62
CA LEU A 53 8.22 -6.17 -22.93
C LEU A 53 7.70 -7.27 -21.98
N GLU A 54 7.67 -8.53 -22.43
CA GLU A 54 7.30 -9.66 -21.57
C GLU A 54 8.22 -9.78 -20.35
N THR A 55 9.53 -9.60 -20.54
CA THR A 55 10.51 -9.62 -19.45
C THR A 55 10.24 -8.51 -18.46
N HIS A 56 9.96 -7.28 -18.92
CA HIS A 56 9.64 -6.16 -18.06
C HIS A 56 8.34 -6.39 -17.29
N PHE A 57 7.27 -6.86 -17.95
CA PHE A 57 6.01 -7.16 -17.26
C PHE A 57 6.19 -8.25 -16.21
N LYS A 58 6.92 -9.31 -16.51
CA LYS A 58 7.18 -10.38 -15.56
C LYS A 58 8.01 -9.90 -14.37
N LEU A 59 9.05 -9.09 -14.63
CA LEU A 59 9.96 -8.58 -13.57
C LEU A 59 9.28 -7.58 -12.64
N PHE A 60 8.50 -6.65 -13.19
CA PHE A 60 7.93 -5.54 -12.42
C PHE A 60 6.50 -5.81 -11.93
N LEU A 61 5.71 -6.56 -12.71
CA LEU A 61 4.27 -6.76 -12.47
C LEU A 61 3.91 -8.23 -12.20
N GLY A 62 4.88 -9.14 -12.23
CA GLY A 62 4.68 -10.56 -11.92
C GLY A 62 3.85 -11.34 -12.95
N THR A 63 3.52 -10.74 -14.10
CA THR A 63 2.62 -11.34 -15.10
C THR A 63 3.07 -11.04 -16.53
N THR A 64 2.37 -11.60 -17.53
CA THR A 64 2.60 -11.28 -18.95
C THR A 64 1.82 -10.01 -19.34
N PRO A 65 2.21 -9.28 -20.44
CA PRO A 65 1.48 -8.10 -20.92
C PRO A 65 -0.02 -8.38 -21.12
N LEU A 66 -0.37 -9.43 -21.84
CA LEU A 66 -1.78 -9.78 -22.06
C LEU A 66 -2.47 -10.34 -20.81
N GLY A 67 -1.71 -10.97 -19.89
CA GLY A 67 -2.19 -11.35 -18.57
C GLY A 67 -2.61 -10.12 -17.74
N TRP A 68 -1.77 -9.09 -17.75
CA TRP A 68 -2.07 -7.80 -17.11
C TRP A 68 -3.29 -7.14 -17.72
N VAL A 69 -3.36 -6.99 -19.05
CA VAL A 69 -4.54 -6.43 -19.77
C VAL A 69 -5.82 -7.15 -19.35
N ARG A 70 -5.78 -8.48 -19.27
CA ARG A 70 -6.94 -9.28 -18.86
C ARG A 70 -7.36 -8.98 -17.43
N GLN A 71 -6.42 -8.90 -16.50
CA GLN A 71 -6.70 -8.54 -15.10
C GLN A 71 -7.32 -7.14 -15.00
N MET A 72 -6.76 -6.18 -15.75
CA MET A 72 -7.28 -4.81 -15.80
C MET A 72 -8.71 -4.75 -16.32
N ARG A 73 -9.02 -5.47 -17.40
CA ARG A 73 -10.38 -5.56 -17.97
C ARG A 73 -11.37 -6.17 -16.99
N LEU A 74 -10.96 -7.21 -16.26
CA LEU A 74 -11.79 -7.85 -15.24
C LEU A 74 -12.05 -6.90 -14.06
N ALA A 75 -11.02 -6.17 -13.60
CA ALA A 75 -11.16 -5.16 -12.53
C ALA A 75 -12.08 -4.01 -12.96
N LEU A 76 -11.92 -3.52 -14.22
CA LEU A 76 -12.80 -2.51 -14.81
C LEU A 76 -14.25 -3.00 -14.87
N ALA A 77 -14.49 -4.19 -15.42
CA ALA A 77 -15.84 -4.77 -15.50
C ALA A 77 -16.47 -4.92 -14.11
N ARG A 78 -15.69 -5.35 -13.11
CA ARG A 78 -16.17 -5.46 -11.73
C ARG A 78 -16.55 -4.10 -11.15
N ARG A 79 -15.75 -3.08 -11.37
CA ARG A 79 -16.05 -1.72 -10.94
C ARG A 79 -17.37 -1.24 -11.52
N GLU A 80 -17.55 -1.40 -12.83
CA GLU A 80 -18.79 -0.99 -13.52
C GLU A 80 -20.01 -1.79 -13.03
N LEU A 81 -19.89 -3.11 -12.79
CA LEU A 81 -20.96 -3.94 -12.24
C LEU A 81 -21.32 -3.57 -10.79
N ARG A 82 -20.36 -3.08 -10.01
CA ARG A 82 -20.59 -2.58 -8.64
C ARG A 82 -21.21 -1.19 -8.58
N HIS A 83 -21.22 -0.46 -9.69
CA HIS A 83 -21.91 0.84 -9.86
C HIS A 83 -23.09 0.76 -10.82
N ALA A 84 -23.57 -0.46 -11.09
CA ALA A 84 -24.61 -0.73 -12.08
C ALA A 84 -25.95 -0.05 -11.75
N GLY A 85 -26.43 0.76 -12.66
CA GLY A 85 -27.78 1.31 -12.62
C GLY A 85 -28.88 0.27 -13.00
N PRO A 86 -30.17 0.67 -12.94
CA PRO A 86 -31.29 -0.24 -13.22
C PRO A 86 -31.23 -0.91 -14.60
N HIS A 87 -30.70 -0.21 -15.61
CA HIS A 87 -30.65 -0.65 -16.99
C HIS A 87 -29.32 -1.27 -17.41
N THR A 88 -28.31 -1.29 -16.54
CA THR A 88 -26.99 -1.86 -16.86
C THR A 88 -27.11 -3.36 -17.13
N ARG A 89 -26.57 -3.83 -18.27
CA ARG A 89 -26.53 -5.25 -18.63
C ARG A 89 -25.09 -5.78 -18.49
N VAL A 90 -24.97 -7.02 -18.06
CA VAL A 90 -23.67 -7.71 -17.96
C VAL A 90 -22.95 -7.74 -19.31
N THR A 91 -23.72 -7.95 -20.40
CA THR A 91 -23.18 -7.96 -21.77
C THR A 91 -22.54 -6.64 -22.15
N ASP A 92 -23.21 -5.52 -21.83
CA ASP A 92 -22.75 -4.18 -22.20
C ASP A 92 -21.46 -3.84 -21.43
N VAL A 93 -21.43 -4.17 -20.13
CA VAL A 93 -20.23 -4.00 -19.30
C VAL A 93 -19.06 -4.86 -19.81
N ALA A 94 -19.32 -6.11 -20.19
CA ALA A 94 -18.27 -6.98 -20.73
C ALA A 94 -17.67 -6.42 -22.02
N LEU A 95 -18.52 -5.99 -22.96
CA LEU A 95 -18.09 -5.39 -24.24
C LEU A 95 -17.33 -4.09 -24.00
N ALA A 96 -17.85 -3.18 -23.18
CA ALA A 96 -17.21 -1.91 -22.82
C ALA A 96 -15.85 -2.12 -22.12
N SER A 97 -15.70 -3.25 -21.44
CA SER A 97 -14.42 -3.64 -20.82
C SER A 97 -13.46 -4.40 -21.76
N GLY A 98 -13.78 -4.53 -23.04
CA GLY A 98 -12.95 -5.15 -24.07
C GLY A 98 -13.04 -6.68 -24.16
N PHE A 99 -14.12 -7.29 -23.65
CA PHE A 99 -14.35 -8.73 -23.80
C PHE A 99 -15.30 -9.03 -24.97
N ASN A 100 -14.78 -9.69 -26.02
CA ASN A 100 -15.57 -10.06 -27.20
C ASN A 100 -16.28 -11.42 -27.06
N GLN A 101 -15.93 -12.22 -26.03
CA GLN A 101 -16.46 -13.57 -25.80
C GLN A 101 -17.10 -13.66 -24.41
N LEU A 102 -18.40 -13.45 -24.34
CA LEU A 102 -19.17 -13.35 -23.08
C LEU A 102 -19.10 -14.61 -22.21
N GLY A 103 -19.07 -15.80 -22.84
CA GLY A 103 -18.92 -17.06 -22.11
C GLY A 103 -17.57 -17.15 -21.40
N ARG A 104 -16.48 -16.83 -22.10
CA ARG A 104 -15.14 -16.78 -21.52
C ARG A 104 -15.01 -15.69 -20.43
N PHE A 105 -15.60 -14.54 -20.67
CA PHE A 105 -15.67 -13.46 -19.67
C PHE A 105 -16.29 -13.96 -18.37
N SER A 106 -17.45 -14.59 -18.41
CA SER A 106 -18.16 -15.07 -17.21
C SER A 106 -17.33 -16.10 -16.43
N VAL A 107 -16.65 -17.03 -17.13
CA VAL A 107 -15.75 -18.02 -16.51
C VAL A 107 -14.54 -17.34 -15.86
N GLN A 108 -13.88 -16.43 -16.57
CA GLN A 108 -12.72 -15.69 -16.06
C GLN A 108 -13.08 -14.80 -14.88
N TYR A 109 -14.22 -14.11 -14.97
CA TYR A 109 -14.74 -13.26 -13.89
C TYR A 109 -15.02 -14.09 -12.62
N ARG A 110 -15.71 -15.23 -12.77
CA ARG A 110 -15.97 -16.13 -11.62
C ARG A 110 -14.67 -16.67 -11.02
N LYS A 111 -13.68 -17.04 -11.86
CA LYS A 111 -12.37 -17.48 -11.38
C LYS A 111 -11.64 -16.37 -10.59
N ALA A 112 -11.70 -15.14 -11.08
CA ALA A 112 -11.04 -13.99 -10.45
C ALA A 112 -11.72 -13.57 -9.14
N PHE A 113 -13.04 -13.50 -9.13
CA PHE A 113 -13.81 -12.84 -8.06
C PHE A 113 -14.67 -13.79 -7.21
N GLY A 114 -14.70 -15.09 -7.52
CA GLY A 114 -15.47 -16.08 -6.77
C GLY A 114 -16.98 -16.06 -7.01
N GLU A 115 -17.47 -15.10 -7.81
CA GLU A 115 -18.90 -14.93 -8.13
C GLU A 115 -19.10 -14.65 -9.61
N THR A 116 -20.31 -14.85 -10.12
CA THR A 116 -20.63 -14.52 -11.52
C THR A 116 -20.87 -13.01 -11.68
N PRO A 117 -20.68 -12.45 -12.90
CA PRO A 117 -21.02 -11.05 -13.19
C PRO A 117 -22.50 -10.72 -12.85
N SER A 118 -23.41 -11.66 -13.12
CA SER A 118 -24.83 -11.51 -12.80
C SER A 118 -25.07 -11.47 -11.29
N ALA A 119 -24.33 -12.24 -10.50
CA ALA A 119 -24.44 -12.18 -9.04
C ALA A 119 -23.94 -10.83 -8.51
N THR A 120 -22.84 -10.30 -9.04
CA THR A 120 -22.34 -8.96 -8.68
C THR A 120 -23.41 -7.90 -8.94
N ILE A 121 -24.00 -7.85 -10.14
CA ILE A 121 -24.99 -6.84 -10.51
C ILE A 121 -26.28 -6.97 -9.68
N GLN A 122 -26.71 -8.20 -9.38
CA GLN A 122 -27.89 -8.43 -8.54
C GLN A 122 -27.66 -7.95 -7.09
N ARG A 123 -26.48 -8.22 -6.55
CA ARG A 123 -26.09 -7.72 -5.23
C ARG A 123 -26.07 -6.19 -5.20
N THR A 124 -25.45 -5.56 -6.20
CA THR A 124 -25.43 -4.10 -6.34
C THR A 124 -26.85 -3.52 -6.40
N ARG A 125 -27.75 -4.10 -7.21
CA ARG A 125 -29.14 -3.64 -7.30
C ARG A 125 -29.94 -3.82 -6.00
N ARG A 126 -29.62 -4.82 -5.19
CA ARG A 126 -30.21 -4.99 -3.86
C ARG A 126 -29.68 -3.93 -2.88
N SER A 127 -28.37 -3.59 -2.99
CA SER A 127 -27.72 -2.55 -2.17
C SER A 127 -28.05 -1.13 -2.64
N ASN A 128 -28.31 -0.91 -3.95
CA ASN A 128 -28.71 0.38 -4.54
C ASN A 128 -30.19 0.76 -4.27
N ARG A 129 -30.95 -0.02 -3.50
CA ARG A 129 -31.96 0.60 -2.66
C ARG A 129 -31.18 1.43 -1.66
N THR A 130 -31.19 2.76 -1.86
CA THR A 130 -30.60 3.75 -0.99
C THR A 130 -30.74 3.31 0.47
N ASP A 131 -29.66 2.74 0.99
CA ASP A 131 -29.53 2.49 2.41
C ASP A 131 -28.74 3.70 2.94
N PRO A 132 -29.41 4.74 3.47
CA PRO A 132 -28.75 5.96 3.92
C PRO A 132 -27.72 5.66 5.01
N ASP A 133 -27.93 4.60 5.78
CA ASP A 133 -26.99 4.16 6.81
C ASP A 133 -25.68 3.62 6.19
N PHE A 134 -25.79 2.87 5.08
CA PHE A 134 -24.61 2.40 4.36
C PHE A 134 -23.86 3.55 3.68
N ASP A 135 -24.57 4.50 3.06
CA ASP A 135 -23.96 5.66 2.41
C ASP A 135 -23.23 6.56 3.44
N GLU A 136 -23.82 6.74 4.63
CA GLU A 136 -23.18 7.43 5.75
C GLU A 136 -21.95 6.65 6.23
N ALA A 137 -22.07 5.34 6.41
CA ALA A 137 -20.95 4.47 6.84
C ALA A 137 -19.79 4.51 5.86
N LEU A 138 -20.08 4.48 4.56
CA LEU A 138 -19.09 4.59 3.49
C LEU A 138 -18.33 5.91 3.58
N ARG A 139 -19.05 7.04 3.59
CA ARG A 139 -18.46 8.38 3.67
C ARG A 139 -17.60 8.55 4.91
N SER A 140 -18.15 8.25 6.09
CA SER A 140 -17.44 8.39 7.37
C SER A 140 -16.19 7.51 7.45
N THR A 141 -16.22 6.32 6.82
CA THR A 141 -15.05 5.45 6.73
C THR A 141 -13.93 6.11 5.91
N PHE A 142 -14.25 6.70 4.75
CA PHE A 142 -13.25 7.38 3.94
C PHE A 142 -12.72 8.66 4.60
N GLU A 143 -13.57 9.39 5.34
CA GLU A 143 -13.18 10.56 6.14
C GLU A 143 -12.21 10.20 7.29
N ALA A 144 -12.29 8.97 7.82
CA ALA A 144 -11.38 8.48 8.85
C ALA A 144 -9.98 8.07 8.33
N LEU A 145 -9.83 7.77 7.02
CA LEU A 145 -8.56 7.28 6.45
C LEU A 145 -7.36 8.23 6.67
N PRO A 146 -7.47 9.56 6.45
CA PRO A 146 -6.35 10.47 6.70
C PRO A 146 -5.84 10.40 8.14
N PHE A 147 -6.73 10.26 9.11
CA PHE A 147 -6.38 10.09 10.52
C PHE A 147 -5.70 8.74 10.76
N ALA A 148 -6.21 7.67 10.18
CA ALA A 148 -5.63 6.33 10.31
C ALA A 148 -4.21 6.23 9.74
N PHE A 149 -3.88 6.99 8.70
CA PHE A 149 -2.55 6.99 8.08
C PHE A 149 -1.55 7.98 8.71
N ALA A 150 -1.99 8.85 9.59
CA ALA A 150 -1.15 9.87 10.19
C ALA A 150 -0.19 9.38 11.31
N VAL A 151 -0.22 8.09 11.64
CA VAL A 151 0.69 7.40 12.59
C VAL A 151 1.07 8.25 13.82
N SER A 152 0.07 8.67 14.59
CA SER A 152 0.27 9.36 15.87
C SER A 152 -0.81 8.95 16.89
N PRO A 153 -0.56 9.06 18.21
CA PRO A 153 -1.55 8.67 19.22
C PRO A 153 -2.88 9.38 19.06
N LYS A 154 -2.83 10.71 18.87
CA LYS A 154 -4.02 11.56 18.71
C LYS A 154 -4.82 11.18 17.48
N GLN A 155 -4.15 10.99 16.35
CA GLN A 155 -4.82 10.69 15.09
C GLN A 155 -5.38 9.26 15.06
N CYS A 156 -4.65 8.28 15.62
CA CYS A 156 -5.17 6.92 15.76
C CYS A 156 -6.47 6.89 16.60
N ASN A 157 -6.52 7.64 17.69
CA ASN A 157 -7.73 7.73 18.51
C ASN A 157 -8.88 8.41 17.75
N ALA A 158 -8.61 9.52 17.06
CA ALA A 158 -9.61 10.22 16.24
C ALA A 158 -10.16 9.31 15.12
N ALA A 159 -9.30 8.49 14.48
CA ALA A 159 -9.75 7.52 13.51
C ALA A 159 -10.67 6.46 14.14
N LEU A 160 -10.31 5.93 15.30
CA LEU A 160 -11.13 4.92 15.99
C LEU A 160 -12.49 5.48 16.44
N GLU A 161 -12.54 6.72 16.93
CA GLU A 161 -13.78 7.42 17.25
C GLU A 161 -14.66 7.61 16.01
N ALA A 162 -14.08 8.10 14.91
CA ALA A 162 -14.80 8.27 13.64
C ALA A 162 -15.32 6.94 13.06
N LEU A 163 -14.61 5.83 13.31
CA LEU A 163 -14.97 4.49 12.81
C LEU A 163 -16.02 3.76 13.67
N ALA A 164 -16.39 4.26 14.84
CA ALA A 164 -17.42 3.65 15.69
C ALA A 164 -18.77 3.67 14.96
N ARG A 165 -19.21 4.85 14.52
CA ARG A 165 -20.49 5.04 13.84
C ARG A 165 -20.67 4.21 12.56
N PRO A 166 -19.69 4.14 11.60
CA PRO A 166 -19.78 3.26 10.44
C PRO A 166 -19.95 1.79 10.79
N GLN A 167 -19.34 1.31 11.86
CA GLN A 167 -19.46 -0.09 12.27
C GLN A 167 -20.84 -0.42 12.87
N GLU A 168 -21.52 0.57 13.48
CA GLU A 168 -22.88 0.44 13.98
C GLU A 168 -23.91 0.47 12.84
N LEU A 169 -23.77 1.45 11.92
CA LEU A 169 -24.68 1.65 10.80
C LEU A 169 -24.65 0.49 9.80
N ALA A 170 -23.46 -0.01 9.50
CA ALA A 170 -23.23 -1.07 8.52
C ALA A 170 -22.36 -2.21 9.08
N PRO A 171 -22.86 -3.06 10.01
CA PRO A 171 -22.06 -4.12 10.65
C PRO A 171 -21.46 -5.13 9.66
N GLY A 172 -22.11 -5.31 8.49
CA GLY A 172 -21.64 -6.14 7.39
C GLY A 172 -20.61 -5.49 6.47
N TYR A 173 -20.22 -4.22 6.70
CA TYR A 173 -19.22 -3.52 5.92
C TYR A 173 -17.81 -3.78 6.49
N GLY A 174 -16.97 -4.49 5.73
CA GLY A 174 -15.65 -4.93 6.21
C GLY A 174 -14.61 -3.82 6.32
N LEU A 175 -14.67 -2.78 5.48
CA LEU A 175 -13.64 -1.75 5.41
C LEU A 175 -13.43 -0.98 6.73
N PRO A 176 -14.47 -0.50 7.45
CA PRO A 176 -14.29 0.17 8.74
C PRO A 176 -13.53 -0.70 9.76
N LYS A 177 -13.81 -2.02 9.75
CA LYS A 177 -13.11 -2.98 10.62
C LYS A 177 -11.64 -3.14 10.25
N ALA A 178 -11.32 -3.18 8.94
CA ALA A 178 -9.94 -3.25 8.47
C ALA A 178 -9.15 -2.00 8.89
N VAL A 179 -9.74 -0.81 8.75
CA VAL A 179 -9.13 0.47 9.17
C VAL A 179 -8.95 0.52 10.68
N ALA A 180 -9.96 0.11 11.47
CA ALA A 180 -9.86 0.07 12.92
C ALA A 180 -8.79 -0.95 13.38
N GLY A 181 -8.74 -2.14 12.75
CA GLY A 181 -7.70 -3.13 12.99
C GLY A 181 -6.29 -2.59 12.74
N TRP A 182 -6.10 -1.83 11.66
CA TRP A 182 -4.86 -1.11 11.38
C TRP A 182 -4.52 -0.10 12.49
N CYS A 183 -5.48 0.70 12.97
CA CYS A 183 -5.26 1.67 14.06
C CYS A 183 -4.87 0.98 15.38
N PHE A 184 -5.56 -0.08 15.78
CA PHE A 184 -5.20 -0.86 16.97
C PHE A 184 -3.82 -1.49 16.84
N GLY A 185 -3.47 -2.02 15.66
CA GLY A 185 -2.13 -2.51 15.38
C GLY A 185 -1.05 -1.44 15.56
N GLN A 186 -1.29 -0.22 15.05
CA GLN A 186 -0.39 0.91 15.23
C GLN A 186 -0.22 1.29 16.71
N ARG A 187 -1.33 1.35 17.48
CA ARG A 187 -1.29 1.67 18.91
C ARG A 187 -0.40 0.69 19.67
N ALA A 188 -0.52 -0.60 19.33
CA ALA A 188 0.30 -1.64 19.96
C ALA A 188 1.78 -1.59 19.53
N ALA A 189 2.04 -1.41 18.22
CA ALA A 189 3.39 -1.44 17.67
C ALA A 189 4.23 -0.19 18.04
N HIS A 190 3.57 0.98 18.12
CA HIS A 190 4.23 2.25 18.41
C HIS A 190 4.13 2.70 19.88
N ARG A 191 3.61 1.85 20.77
CA ARG A 191 3.45 2.16 22.20
C ARG A 191 2.54 3.39 22.45
N PHE A 192 1.51 3.56 21.61
CA PHE A 192 0.53 4.64 21.76
C PHE A 192 -0.56 4.33 22.79
N SER A 193 -0.50 3.18 23.43
CA SER A 193 -1.50 2.68 24.36
C SER A 193 -0.87 2.10 25.61
N SER A 194 -1.56 2.23 26.73
CA SER A 194 -1.22 1.53 27.99
C SER A 194 -1.62 0.05 28.00
N THR A 195 -2.39 -0.42 27.00
CA THR A 195 -2.92 -1.78 26.89
C THR A 195 -2.52 -2.48 25.58
N PRO A 196 -1.22 -2.59 25.25
CA PRO A 196 -0.77 -3.07 23.95
C PRO A 196 -1.20 -4.52 23.65
N VAL A 197 -1.34 -5.37 24.67
CA VAL A 197 -1.80 -6.76 24.51
C VAL A 197 -3.26 -6.81 24.06
N ALA A 198 -4.14 -6.01 24.69
CA ALA A 198 -5.54 -5.91 24.31
C ALA A 198 -5.68 -5.32 22.89
N ASP A 199 -4.89 -4.30 22.57
CA ASP A 199 -4.88 -3.69 21.22
C ASP A 199 -4.42 -4.70 20.16
N ARG A 200 -3.40 -5.54 20.42
CA ARG A 200 -3.00 -6.63 19.51
C ARG A 200 -4.12 -7.62 19.25
N SER A 201 -4.80 -8.07 20.31
CA SER A 201 -5.93 -8.98 20.20
C SER A 201 -7.07 -8.37 19.41
N ARG A 202 -7.39 -7.10 19.66
CA ARG A 202 -8.44 -6.37 18.94
C ARG A 202 -8.09 -6.14 17.47
N ALA A 203 -6.85 -5.78 17.18
CA ALA A 203 -6.35 -5.64 15.80
C ALA A 203 -6.53 -6.94 15.00
N TYR A 204 -6.17 -8.08 15.59
CA TYR A 204 -6.32 -9.38 14.94
C TYR A 204 -7.79 -9.72 14.68
N GLN A 205 -8.65 -9.63 15.70
CA GLN A 205 -10.08 -9.91 15.57
C GLN A 205 -10.73 -9.07 14.46
N LEU A 206 -10.42 -7.77 14.41
CA LEU A 206 -10.96 -6.87 13.40
C LEU A 206 -10.43 -7.18 11.99
N ALA A 207 -9.16 -7.57 11.87
CA ALA A 207 -8.59 -7.97 10.59
C ALA A 207 -9.23 -9.26 10.05
N GLU A 208 -9.53 -10.25 10.93
CA GLU A 208 -10.25 -11.47 10.55
C GLU A 208 -11.70 -11.18 10.16
N GLN A 209 -12.44 -10.43 10.98
CA GLN A 209 -13.81 -10.02 10.65
C GLN A 209 -13.89 -9.25 9.33
N ALA A 210 -12.95 -8.36 9.06
CA ALA A 210 -12.88 -7.63 7.79
C ALA A 210 -12.67 -8.58 6.60
N TYR A 211 -11.82 -9.59 6.76
CA TYR A 211 -11.57 -10.60 5.73
C TYR A 211 -12.80 -11.47 5.47
N GLU A 212 -13.49 -11.94 6.52
CA GLU A 212 -14.72 -12.73 6.39
C GLU A 212 -15.84 -11.95 5.69
N LEU A 213 -16.01 -10.67 6.04
CA LEU A 213 -17.05 -9.82 5.47
C LEU A 213 -16.75 -9.37 4.03
N ALA A 214 -15.49 -9.18 3.68
CA ALA A 214 -15.10 -8.62 2.39
C ALA A 214 -13.90 -9.34 1.73
N PRO A 215 -13.96 -10.69 1.53
CA PRO A 215 -12.83 -11.48 1.00
C PRO A 215 -12.49 -11.17 -0.47
N HIS A 216 -13.30 -10.34 -1.11
CA HIS A 216 -13.15 -9.93 -2.51
C HIS A 216 -13.08 -8.41 -2.66
N ASP A 217 -12.76 -7.67 -1.61
CA ASP A 217 -12.53 -6.23 -1.66
C ASP A 217 -11.03 -5.93 -1.48
N ALA A 218 -10.40 -5.43 -2.55
CA ALA A 218 -8.94 -5.24 -2.59
C ALA A 218 -8.45 -4.25 -1.52
N LEU A 219 -9.20 -3.17 -1.26
CA LEU A 219 -8.80 -2.18 -0.27
C LEU A 219 -8.91 -2.73 1.15
N THR A 220 -10.01 -3.42 1.47
CA THR A 220 -10.20 -4.10 2.76
C THR A 220 -9.10 -5.13 3.03
N LEU A 221 -8.78 -5.96 2.02
CA LEU A 221 -7.68 -6.92 2.11
C LEU A 221 -6.33 -6.25 2.36
N THR A 222 -6.05 -5.15 1.65
CA THR A 222 -4.81 -4.39 1.79
C THR A 222 -4.66 -3.81 3.19
N LEU A 223 -5.71 -3.20 3.74
CA LEU A 223 -5.69 -2.62 5.08
C LEU A 223 -5.63 -3.67 6.18
N SER A 224 -6.38 -4.77 6.04
CA SER A 224 -6.30 -5.88 7.00
C SER A 224 -4.92 -6.56 6.98
N SER A 225 -4.26 -6.65 5.81
CA SER A 225 -2.88 -7.12 5.75
C SER A 225 -1.93 -6.22 6.53
N GLY A 226 -2.15 -4.90 6.47
CA GLY A 226 -1.38 -3.94 7.24
C GLY A 226 -1.47 -4.17 8.75
N ALA A 227 -2.68 -4.45 9.27
CA ALA A 227 -2.85 -4.83 10.67
C ALA A 227 -2.06 -6.09 11.03
N LEU A 228 -2.11 -7.13 10.20
CA LEU A 228 -1.37 -8.38 10.40
C LEU A 228 0.16 -8.19 10.41
N VAL A 229 0.68 -7.30 9.56
CA VAL A 229 2.12 -6.93 9.57
C VAL A 229 2.53 -6.39 10.93
N LEU A 230 1.75 -5.46 11.52
CA LEU A 230 2.03 -4.90 12.84
C LEU A 230 1.91 -5.92 13.98
N LEU A 231 1.26 -7.06 13.71
CA LEU A 231 1.18 -8.22 14.59
C LEU A 231 2.26 -9.28 14.31
N HIS A 232 3.19 -9.01 13.40
CA HIS A 232 4.25 -9.93 12.94
C HIS A 232 3.72 -11.23 12.28
N ARG A 233 2.51 -11.19 11.68
CA ARG A 233 1.89 -12.32 10.95
C ARG A 233 2.12 -12.15 9.46
N LEU A 234 3.38 -12.20 9.04
CA LEU A 234 3.79 -11.78 7.69
C LEU A 234 3.22 -12.68 6.59
N GLU A 235 3.18 -14.00 6.77
CA GLU A 235 2.69 -14.93 5.74
C GLU A 235 1.17 -14.77 5.50
N GLU A 236 0.40 -14.45 6.54
CA GLU A 236 -1.03 -14.18 6.39
C GLU A 236 -1.27 -12.83 5.70
N ALA A 237 -0.48 -11.83 6.07
CA ALA A 237 -0.52 -10.52 5.44
C ALA A 237 -0.18 -10.62 3.94
N ASP A 238 0.84 -11.40 3.59
CA ASP A 238 1.27 -11.58 2.21
C ASP A 238 0.20 -12.24 1.34
N ARG A 239 -0.44 -13.31 1.83
CA ARG A 239 -1.56 -13.95 1.13
C ARG A 239 -2.73 -12.99 0.85
N ARG A 240 -3.02 -12.07 1.79
CA ARG A 240 -4.07 -11.05 1.57
C ARG A 240 -3.67 -10.03 0.53
N LEU A 241 -2.40 -9.62 0.52
CA LEU A 241 -1.88 -8.69 -0.49
C LEU A 241 -1.85 -9.29 -1.89
N GLU A 242 -1.41 -10.55 -2.03
CA GLU A 242 -1.49 -11.27 -3.30
C GLU A 242 -2.93 -11.32 -3.81
N ARG A 243 -3.88 -11.63 -2.92
CA ARG A 243 -5.29 -11.63 -3.27
C ARG A 243 -5.79 -10.24 -3.65
N ALA A 244 -5.40 -9.19 -2.93
CA ALA A 244 -5.78 -7.81 -3.23
C ALA A 244 -5.29 -7.38 -4.62
N LEU A 245 -4.03 -7.65 -4.95
CA LEU A 245 -3.45 -7.34 -6.27
C LEU A 245 -4.06 -8.18 -7.40
N ALA A 246 -4.47 -9.43 -7.13
CA ALA A 246 -5.21 -10.24 -8.10
C ALA A 246 -6.62 -9.68 -8.37
N LEU A 247 -7.25 -9.02 -7.39
CA LEU A 247 -8.57 -8.40 -7.51
C LEU A 247 -8.52 -7.02 -8.18
N ASP A 248 -7.53 -6.21 -7.81
CA ASP A 248 -7.31 -4.87 -8.36
C ASP A 248 -5.82 -4.55 -8.50
N PRO A 249 -5.23 -4.85 -9.66
CA PRO A 249 -3.83 -4.55 -9.94
C PRO A 249 -3.51 -3.05 -10.09
N TRP A 250 -4.54 -2.17 -10.23
CA TRP A 250 -4.37 -0.72 -10.23
C TRP A 250 -4.34 -0.10 -8.83
N LEU A 251 -4.66 -0.86 -7.79
CA LEU A 251 -4.65 -0.34 -6.42
C LEU A 251 -3.21 -0.04 -5.97
N ALA A 252 -2.77 1.19 -6.21
CA ALA A 252 -1.42 1.64 -5.89
C ALA A 252 -1.06 1.40 -4.41
N TYR A 253 -2.02 1.54 -3.49
CA TYR A 253 -1.80 1.27 -2.07
C TYR A 253 -1.46 -0.20 -1.79
N ALA A 254 -2.01 -1.16 -2.55
CA ALA A 254 -1.61 -2.57 -2.44
C ALA A 254 -0.16 -2.78 -2.90
N TRP A 255 0.28 -2.08 -3.95
CA TRP A 255 1.70 -2.09 -4.37
C TRP A 255 2.63 -1.46 -3.34
N ILE A 256 2.22 -0.38 -2.67
CA ILE A 256 2.98 0.17 -1.53
C ILE A 256 3.17 -0.91 -0.47
N ARG A 257 2.06 -1.55 -0.06
CA ARG A 257 2.11 -2.61 0.97
C ARG A 257 2.92 -3.82 0.53
N ARG A 258 2.86 -4.18 -0.76
CA ARG A 258 3.68 -5.26 -1.35
C ARG A 258 5.17 -4.94 -1.26
N GLY A 259 5.58 -3.73 -1.64
CA GLY A 259 6.96 -3.30 -1.52
C GLY A 259 7.48 -3.30 -0.08
N TRP A 260 6.64 -2.93 0.89
CA TRP A 260 6.96 -3.07 2.30
C TRP A 260 7.11 -4.53 2.72
N MET A 261 6.25 -5.44 2.21
CA MET A 261 6.38 -6.88 2.49
C MET A 261 7.71 -7.44 1.99
N SER A 262 8.09 -7.12 0.74
CA SER A 262 9.39 -7.52 0.19
C SER A 262 10.56 -7.00 1.04
N ALA A 263 10.46 -5.76 1.56
CA ALA A 263 11.46 -5.21 2.47
C ALA A 263 11.53 -5.97 3.81
N TYR A 264 10.38 -6.39 4.36
CA TYR A 264 10.34 -7.19 5.60
C TYR A 264 10.92 -8.59 5.41
N PHE A 265 10.71 -9.21 4.25
CA PHE A 265 11.33 -10.48 3.89
C PHE A 265 12.82 -10.38 3.49
N GLY A 266 13.35 -9.16 3.37
CA GLY A 266 14.74 -8.91 3.01
C GLY A 266 15.00 -8.87 1.50
N ASP A 267 13.97 -8.97 0.66
CA ASP A 267 14.09 -8.75 -0.79
C ASP A 267 14.11 -7.24 -1.11
N ALA A 268 15.27 -6.63 -0.90
CA ALA A 268 15.44 -5.20 -1.11
C ALA A 268 15.21 -4.76 -2.57
N ASP A 269 15.65 -5.55 -3.54
CA ASP A 269 15.46 -5.24 -4.95
C ASP A 269 13.99 -5.44 -5.37
N GLY A 270 13.29 -6.45 -4.84
CA GLY A 270 11.84 -6.61 -4.98
C GLY A 270 11.08 -5.41 -4.41
N ALA A 271 11.42 -4.99 -3.20
CA ALA A 271 10.83 -3.82 -2.57
C ALA A 271 10.99 -2.56 -3.43
N ILE A 272 12.19 -2.31 -3.96
CA ILE A 272 12.45 -1.16 -4.85
C ILE A 272 11.59 -1.24 -6.11
N ARG A 273 11.49 -2.43 -6.76
CA ARG A 273 10.65 -2.60 -7.95
C ARG A 273 9.17 -2.32 -7.67
N GLU A 274 8.62 -2.90 -6.62
CA GLU A 274 7.20 -2.82 -6.27
C GLU A 274 6.80 -1.41 -5.83
N LEU A 275 7.64 -0.74 -5.03
CA LEU A 275 7.43 0.66 -4.68
C LEU A 275 7.57 1.60 -5.88
N THR A 276 8.41 1.27 -6.86
CA THR A 276 8.49 2.01 -8.12
C THR A 276 7.18 1.88 -8.92
N VAL A 277 6.60 0.67 -8.97
CA VAL A 277 5.26 0.47 -9.57
C VAL A 277 4.21 1.32 -8.84
N ALA A 278 4.21 1.29 -7.51
CA ALA A 278 3.27 2.08 -6.71
C ALA A 278 3.37 3.59 -7.04
N LEU A 279 4.57 4.14 -7.10
CA LEU A 279 4.80 5.55 -7.43
C LEU A 279 4.38 5.92 -8.87
N GLU A 280 4.48 4.98 -9.81
CA GLU A 280 4.01 5.18 -11.18
C GLU A 280 2.48 5.15 -11.28
N LEU A 281 1.84 4.25 -10.51
CA LEU A 281 0.37 4.15 -10.46
C LEU A 281 -0.27 5.34 -9.71
N MET A 282 0.46 5.97 -8.80
CA MET A 282 -0.03 7.02 -7.89
C MET A 282 0.88 8.26 -7.91
N PRO A 283 0.95 9.02 -9.03
CA PRO A 283 1.89 10.13 -9.14
C PRO A 283 1.58 11.32 -8.22
N PHE A 284 0.34 11.47 -7.73
CA PHE A 284 -0.14 12.69 -7.04
C PHE A 284 -0.90 12.44 -5.73
N GLU A 285 -0.82 11.25 -5.15
CA GLU A 285 -1.61 10.88 -3.97
C GLU A 285 -0.98 11.34 -2.64
N PRO A 286 -1.81 11.64 -1.61
CA PRO A 286 -1.31 12.06 -0.29
C PRO A 286 -0.40 11.04 0.38
N LEU A 287 -0.50 9.75 0.03
CA LEU A 287 0.23 8.66 0.65
C LEU A 287 1.62 8.39 0.04
N ARG A 288 2.09 9.22 -0.91
CA ARG A 288 3.42 9.06 -1.53
C ARG A 288 4.57 9.00 -0.52
N HIS A 289 4.45 9.73 0.59
CA HIS A 289 5.46 9.69 1.65
C HIS A 289 5.69 8.28 2.21
N ILE A 290 4.65 7.44 2.27
CA ILE A 290 4.77 6.02 2.71
C ILE A 290 5.64 5.23 1.73
N SER A 291 5.50 5.49 0.41
CA SER A 291 6.37 4.90 -0.61
C SER A 291 7.82 5.40 -0.46
N PHE A 292 8.02 6.67 -0.17
CA PHE A 292 9.36 7.23 0.02
C PHE A 292 10.07 6.64 1.24
N ILE A 293 9.36 6.46 2.36
CA ILE A 293 9.89 5.77 3.54
C ILE A 293 10.25 4.32 3.17
N GLY A 294 9.34 3.62 2.48
CA GLY A 294 9.58 2.24 2.03
C GLY A 294 10.80 2.13 1.11
N MET A 295 10.95 3.05 0.14
CA MET A 295 12.14 3.12 -0.72
C MET A 295 13.41 3.32 0.10
N GLY A 296 13.38 4.22 1.07
CA GLY A 296 14.52 4.43 1.96
C GLY A 296 14.87 3.19 2.77
N CYS A 297 13.87 2.48 3.30
CA CYS A 297 14.08 1.21 4.01
C CYS A 297 14.64 0.12 3.08
N ALA A 298 14.13 0.03 1.84
CA ALA A 298 14.63 -0.91 0.84
C ALA A 298 16.10 -0.63 0.47
N TYR A 299 16.46 0.63 0.24
CA TYR A 299 17.85 1.01 0.02
C TYR A 299 18.74 0.80 1.25
N PHE A 300 18.20 1.00 2.45
CA PHE A 300 18.90 0.71 3.70
C PHE A 300 19.16 -0.79 3.86
N ALA A 301 18.17 -1.63 3.52
CA ALA A 301 18.30 -3.09 3.48
C ALA A 301 19.37 -3.53 2.47
N ALA A 302 19.45 -2.86 1.31
CA ALA A 302 20.45 -3.08 0.26
C ALA A 302 21.84 -2.47 0.56
N GLU A 303 22.08 -1.90 1.74
CA GLU A 303 23.32 -1.23 2.16
C GLU A 303 23.71 0.00 1.30
N ARG A 304 22.74 0.56 0.59
CA ARG A 304 22.92 1.78 -0.23
C ARG A 304 22.55 3.01 0.60
N HIS A 305 23.38 3.31 1.62
CA HIS A 305 23.05 4.23 2.71
C HIS A 305 22.80 5.68 2.26
N GLU A 306 23.54 6.18 1.27
CA GLU A 306 23.34 7.52 0.71
C GLU A 306 21.94 7.65 0.08
N ARG A 307 21.54 6.64 -0.71
CA ARG A 307 20.20 6.60 -1.29
C ARG A 307 19.10 6.45 -0.23
N ALA A 308 19.34 5.62 0.78
CA ALA A 308 18.45 5.47 1.91
C ALA A 308 18.22 6.81 2.62
N ALA A 309 19.28 7.54 2.95
CA ALA A 309 19.24 8.84 3.59
C ALA A 309 18.48 9.88 2.75
N GLN A 310 18.70 9.92 1.44
CA GLN A 310 17.99 10.81 0.50
C GLN A 310 16.49 10.55 0.50
N TRP A 311 16.07 9.29 0.30
CA TRP A 311 14.65 8.93 0.22
C TRP A 311 13.91 9.18 1.53
N ILE A 312 14.49 8.76 2.66
CA ILE A 312 13.85 8.94 3.97
C ILE A 312 13.87 10.41 4.37
N GLY A 313 14.96 11.13 4.09
CA GLY A 313 15.06 12.56 4.34
C GLY A 313 13.92 13.32 3.67
N SER A 314 13.69 13.07 2.38
CA SER A 314 12.59 13.66 1.62
C SER A 314 11.21 13.31 2.18
N ALA A 315 11.04 12.06 2.67
CA ALA A 315 9.78 11.66 3.29
C ALA A 315 9.52 12.39 4.63
N VAL A 316 10.56 12.55 5.44
CA VAL A 316 10.48 13.25 6.74
C VAL A 316 10.25 14.75 6.56
N GLU A 317 10.82 15.35 5.52
CA GLU A 317 10.58 16.75 5.17
C GLU A 317 9.12 16.97 4.71
N ALA A 318 8.61 16.09 3.84
CA ALA A 318 7.24 16.17 3.33
C ALA A 318 6.20 15.86 4.41
N TYR A 319 6.51 14.97 5.35
CA TYR A 319 5.60 14.55 6.42
C TYR A 319 6.32 14.46 7.78
N PRO A 320 6.51 15.60 8.45
CA PRO A 320 7.15 15.64 9.77
C PRO A 320 6.32 14.89 10.81
N GLY A 321 6.95 14.00 11.57
CA GLY A 321 6.30 13.28 12.67
C GLY A 321 6.25 11.75 12.51
N SER A 322 6.77 11.22 11.42
CA SER A 322 6.97 9.77 11.29
C SER A 322 8.21 9.33 12.09
N PHE A 323 8.02 9.08 13.39
CA PHE A 323 9.11 8.70 14.32
C PHE A 323 9.95 7.53 13.82
N TRP A 324 9.32 6.55 13.17
CA TRP A 324 10.01 5.40 12.61
C TRP A 324 10.96 5.82 11.47
N ALA A 325 10.48 6.62 10.54
CA ALA A 325 11.29 7.12 9.43
C ALA A 325 12.49 7.94 9.92
N GLU A 326 12.29 8.77 10.95
CA GLU A 326 13.37 9.54 11.56
C GLU A 326 14.47 8.64 12.13
N ARG A 327 14.16 7.50 12.74
CA ARG A 327 15.13 6.53 13.24
C ARG A 327 16.00 5.94 12.13
N VAL A 328 15.36 5.50 11.04
CA VAL A 328 16.10 4.95 9.88
C VAL A 328 16.90 6.04 9.17
N ALA A 329 16.38 7.29 9.09
CA ALA A 329 17.13 8.42 8.55
C ALA A 329 18.42 8.69 9.33
N VAL A 330 18.33 8.72 10.66
CA VAL A 330 19.50 8.90 11.54
C VAL A 330 20.54 7.80 11.30
N ALA A 331 20.11 6.55 11.28
CA ALA A 331 20.99 5.41 11.06
C ALA A 331 21.62 5.43 9.66
N ALA A 332 20.85 5.73 8.62
CA ALA A 332 21.33 5.82 7.25
C ALA A 332 22.42 6.91 7.12
N VAL A 333 22.16 8.11 7.65
CA VAL A 333 23.14 9.22 7.64
C VAL A 333 24.41 8.87 8.43
N ALA A 334 24.25 8.18 9.58
CA ALA A 334 25.42 7.74 10.36
C ALA A 334 26.33 6.77 9.59
N LEU A 335 25.72 5.85 8.84
CA LEU A 335 26.41 4.82 8.05
C LEU A 335 27.04 5.37 6.75
N THR A 336 26.64 6.57 6.28
CA THR A 336 27.41 7.26 5.22
C THR A 336 28.72 7.88 5.70
N GLY A 337 28.97 7.87 7.02
CA GLY A 337 30.14 8.55 7.63
C GLY A 337 29.86 9.99 8.09
N ALA A 338 28.70 10.55 7.82
CA ALA A 338 28.29 11.91 8.22
C ALA A 338 27.94 12.00 9.73
N ARG A 339 28.86 11.58 10.60
CA ARG A 339 28.65 11.42 12.05
C ARG A 339 28.13 12.68 12.76
N ALA A 340 28.65 13.85 12.39
CA ALA A 340 28.26 15.11 13.02
C ALA A 340 26.79 15.44 12.75
N GLU A 341 26.35 15.19 11.52
CA GLU A 341 24.94 15.35 11.11
C GLU A 341 24.04 14.33 11.79
N ALA A 342 24.40 13.05 11.75
CA ALA A 342 23.67 11.98 12.41
C ALA A 342 23.45 12.28 13.91
N ARG A 343 24.49 12.75 14.64
CA ARG A 343 24.38 13.16 16.04
C ARG A 343 23.43 14.37 16.25
N ARG A 344 23.43 15.32 15.32
CA ARG A 344 22.47 16.44 15.35
C ARG A 344 21.03 15.95 15.19
N MET A 345 20.79 15.05 14.23
CA MET A 345 19.50 14.44 14.00
C MET A 345 19.06 13.57 15.19
N ALA A 346 19.96 12.77 15.75
CA ALA A 346 19.71 11.95 16.95
C ALA A 346 19.29 12.79 18.16
N ARG A 347 19.97 13.92 18.43
CA ARG A 347 19.55 14.84 19.49
C ARG A 347 18.14 15.42 19.27
N LYS A 348 17.76 15.70 18.02
CA LYS A 348 16.39 16.15 17.68
C LYS A 348 15.37 15.04 17.93
N LEU A 349 15.70 13.82 17.58
CA LEU A 349 14.85 12.63 17.78
C LEU A 349 14.67 12.35 19.28
N MET A 350 15.74 12.34 20.09
CA MET A 350 15.68 12.12 21.55
C MET A 350 14.92 13.24 22.30
N ARG A 351 14.85 14.46 21.77
CA ARG A 351 13.98 15.50 22.35
C ARG A 351 12.49 15.22 22.14
N LYS A 352 12.12 14.50 21.06
CA LYS A 352 10.74 14.10 20.78
C LYS A 352 10.35 12.82 21.54
N ASP A 353 11.30 11.94 21.74
CA ASP A 353 11.14 10.65 22.42
C ASP A 353 12.33 10.44 23.37
N PRO A 354 12.27 11.00 24.61
CA PRO A 354 13.39 10.97 25.56
C PRO A 354 13.78 9.56 26.01
N ASP A 355 12.81 8.65 26.01
CA ASP A 355 12.99 7.25 26.46
C ASP A 355 13.45 6.32 25.33
N LEU A 356 13.68 6.85 24.14
CA LEU A 356 14.09 6.02 22.99
C LEU A 356 15.46 5.41 23.19
N THR A 357 15.51 4.08 23.14
CA THR A 357 16.73 3.28 23.14
C THR A 357 16.91 2.50 21.85
N ILE A 358 18.11 2.00 21.59
CA ILE A 358 18.39 1.13 20.44
C ILE A 358 17.59 -0.18 20.56
N SER A 359 17.44 -0.71 21.78
CA SER A 359 16.64 -1.91 22.05
C SER A 359 15.18 -1.72 21.62
N GLU A 360 14.58 -0.60 21.97
CA GLU A 360 13.20 -0.27 21.59
C GLU A 360 13.04 -0.01 20.09
N ALA A 361 14.01 0.68 19.49
CA ALA A 361 14.01 0.92 18.05
C ALA A 361 13.99 -0.38 17.24
N ARG A 362 14.61 -1.46 17.73
CA ARG A 362 14.65 -2.77 17.08
C ARG A 362 13.35 -3.57 17.17
N GLN A 363 12.43 -3.24 18.06
CA GLN A 363 11.22 -4.05 18.31
C GLN A 363 9.98 -3.58 17.51
N ALA A 364 10.01 -2.39 16.94
CA ALA A 364 8.82 -1.76 16.38
C ALA A 364 8.29 -2.44 15.11
N TRP A 365 9.15 -3.01 14.26
CA TRP A 365 8.79 -3.50 12.94
C TRP A 365 9.45 -4.85 12.61
N PRO A 366 8.79 -5.72 11.81
CA PRO A 366 9.23 -7.08 11.55
C PRO A 366 10.28 -7.18 10.43
N PHE A 367 11.27 -6.29 10.42
CA PHE A 367 12.39 -6.42 9.49
C PHE A 367 13.31 -7.58 9.85
N THR A 368 14.13 -8.00 8.89
CA THR A 368 15.13 -9.06 9.11
C THR A 368 16.12 -8.70 10.24
N PRO A 369 16.69 -9.71 10.92
CA PRO A 369 17.73 -9.48 11.93
C PRO A 369 18.90 -8.65 11.39
N ALA A 370 19.29 -8.84 10.13
CA ALA A 370 20.37 -8.08 9.49
C ALA A 370 20.03 -6.59 9.37
N PHE A 371 18.80 -6.26 8.95
CA PHE A 371 18.31 -4.88 8.91
C PHE A 371 18.33 -4.25 10.30
N MET A 372 17.80 -4.96 11.30
CA MET A 372 17.69 -4.45 12.68
C MET A 372 19.05 -4.31 13.37
N SER A 373 20.03 -5.19 13.07
CA SER A 373 21.41 -5.01 13.51
C SER A 373 22.00 -3.73 12.96
N ARG A 374 21.93 -3.55 11.65
CA ARG A 374 22.45 -2.36 10.95
C ARG A 374 21.79 -1.05 11.41
N LEU A 375 20.46 -1.11 11.67
CA LEU A 375 19.74 0.02 12.28
C LEU A 375 20.36 0.39 13.64
N GLY A 376 20.58 -0.62 14.50
CA GLY A 376 21.21 -0.41 15.80
C GLY A 376 22.60 0.18 15.70
N ASP A 377 23.44 -0.35 14.80
CA ASP A 377 24.82 0.14 14.59
C ASP A 377 24.84 1.61 14.16
N GLY A 378 23.95 1.98 13.22
CA GLY A 378 23.81 3.37 12.80
C GLY A 378 23.32 4.30 13.90
N LEU A 379 22.34 3.86 14.72
CA LEU A 379 21.84 4.63 15.86
C LEU A 379 22.90 4.78 16.96
N GLU A 380 23.74 3.75 17.19
CA GLU A 380 24.84 3.80 18.14
C GLU A 380 25.92 4.80 17.69
N ILE A 381 26.31 4.79 16.41
CA ILE A 381 27.23 5.78 15.82
C ILE A 381 26.70 7.20 15.99
N ALA A 382 25.38 7.37 15.92
CA ALA A 382 24.71 8.65 16.13
C ALA A 382 24.58 9.05 17.60
N GLY A 383 24.87 8.15 18.56
CA GLY A 383 24.92 8.42 19.98
C GLY A 383 23.60 8.18 20.74
N LEU A 384 22.73 7.29 20.23
CA LEU A 384 21.59 6.82 21.00
C LEU A 384 22.02 5.84 22.10
N PRO A 385 21.30 5.81 23.27
CA PRO A 385 21.58 4.84 24.33
C PRO A 385 21.18 3.42 23.89
N ARG A 386 21.94 2.41 24.42
CA ARG A 386 21.67 0.99 24.08
C ARG A 386 20.43 0.44 24.76
N ALA A 387 20.22 0.79 26.02
CA ALA A 387 19.11 0.43 26.90
C ALA A 387 18.85 1.57 27.88
#